data_26e5b12f94a35e7889fbc2bcd171a49c
#
_entry.id   26e5b12f94a35e7889fbc2bcd171a49c
#
_cell.length_a   1.000
_cell.length_b   1.000
_cell.length_c   1.000
_cell.angle_alpha   90.00
_cell.angle_beta   90.00
_cell.angle_gamma   90.00
#
_symmetry.space_group_name_H-M   'P 1'
#
loop_
_entity.id
_entity.type
_entity.pdbx_description
1 polymer ?
#
loop_
_entity_poly.entity_id
_entity_poly.type
_entity_poly.pdbx_seq_one_letter_code
_entity_poly.pdbx_strand_id
1 'polypeptide(L)'
;MSTTGAQLLPEDAVQTLLEELLPCTTILTPNLPEAQLLLKHSNATCEDPQTVDDIVKMAQTLQKLGPKYVLLKGGHLPLTKDRLVSTEEADRHMVFNVLCGEDQTVTLESDYLRSKNTHGTGCSLACWYRLNAP
;
A
#
# COMPACT_ATOMS: atom_id res chain seq x y z
N MET A 1 -7.88 -8.37 -2.63
CA MET A 1 -8.80 -7.31 -3.09
C MET A 1 -8.60 -7.03 -4.57
N SER A 2 -9.63 -6.61 -5.24
CA SER A 2 -9.52 -6.22 -6.65
C SER A 2 -8.99 -4.79 -6.77
N THR A 3 -8.48 -4.43 -7.95
CA THR A 3 -8.07 -3.04 -8.28
C THR A 3 -9.21 -2.03 -8.16
N THR A 4 -10.46 -2.48 -8.11
CA THR A 4 -11.67 -1.68 -7.94
C THR A 4 -12.07 -1.46 -6.47
N GLY A 5 -11.25 -1.92 -5.51
CA GLY A 5 -11.53 -1.78 -4.08
C GLY A 5 -12.61 -2.72 -3.54
N ALA A 6 -13.13 -3.64 -4.37
CA ALA A 6 -14.10 -4.63 -3.89
C ALA A 6 -13.43 -5.58 -2.90
N GLN A 7 -14.04 -5.75 -1.74
CA GLN A 7 -13.59 -6.72 -0.76
C GLN A 7 -13.84 -8.14 -1.26
N LEU A 8 -12.74 -8.88 -1.52
CA LEU A 8 -12.81 -10.27 -1.99
C LEU A 8 -12.81 -11.28 -0.84
N LEU A 9 -12.44 -10.87 0.36
CA LEU A 9 -12.40 -11.71 1.54
C LEU A 9 -13.52 -11.32 2.51
N PRO A 10 -14.20 -12.30 3.12
CA PRO A 10 -15.13 -12.05 4.23
C PRO A 10 -14.38 -11.45 5.44
N GLU A 11 -15.10 -10.79 6.34
CA GLU A 11 -14.51 -10.10 7.49
C GLU A 11 -13.74 -11.03 8.43
N ASP A 12 -14.24 -12.24 8.65
CA ASP A 12 -13.57 -13.27 9.46
C ASP A 12 -12.24 -13.71 8.84
N ALA A 13 -12.16 -13.79 7.52
CA ALA A 13 -10.92 -14.09 6.82
C ALA A 13 -9.91 -12.94 6.91
N VAL A 14 -10.36 -11.68 6.91
CA VAL A 14 -9.48 -10.52 7.14
C VAL A 14 -8.92 -10.55 8.56
N GLN A 15 -9.75 -10.89 9.56
CA GLN A 15 -9.30 -11.02 10.93
C GLN A 15 -8.25 -12.13 11.09
N THR A 16 -8.49 -13.30 10.50
CA THR A 16 -7.52 -14.41 10.49
C THR A 16 -6.20 -14.00 9.81
N LEU A 17 -6.28 -13.24 8.72
CA LEU A 17 -5.11 -12.71 8.04
C LEU A 17 -4.28 -11.82 8.96
N LEU A 18 -4.94 -10.92 9.72
CA LEU A 18 -4.27 -10.03 10.66
C LEU A 18 -3.60 -10.79 11.81
N GLU A 19 -4.29 -11.78 12.37
CA GLU A 19 -3.83 -12.49 13.57
C GLU A 19 -2.81 -13.57 13.29
N GLU A 20 -2.98 -14.31 12.19
CA GLU A 20 -2.19 -15.52 11.90
C GLU A 20 -1.16 -15.30 10.80
N LEU A 21 -1.50 -14.56 9.75
CA LEU A 21 -0.65 -14.47 8.57
C LEU A 21 0.33 -13.30 8.63
N LEU A 22 -0.11 -12.12 9.07
CA LEU A 22 0.76 -10.94 9.10
C LEU A 22 1.98 -11.12 9.99
N PRO A 23 1.91 -11.76 11.18
CA PRO A 23 3.09 -12.01 12.00
C PRO A 23 4.14 -12.90 11.35
N CYS A 24 3.72 -13.76 10.39
CA CYS A 24 4.60 -14.66 9.64
C CYS A 24 5.03 -14.08 8.28
N THR A 25 4.54 -12.89 7.92
CA THR A 25 4.76 -12.30 6.60
C THR A 25 6.12 -11.61 6.54
N THR A 26 6.94 -11.96 5.55
CA THR A 26 8.20 -11.27 5.30
C THR A 26 7.96 -9.91 4.67
N ILE A 27 7.16 -9.85 3.61
CA ILE A 27 6.82 -8.59 2.94
C ILE A 27 5.33 -8.55 2.58
N LEU A 28 4.68 -7.46 2.96
CA LEU A 28 3.31 -7.14 2.61
C LEU A 28 3.30 -6.06 1.52
N THR A 29 2.56 -6.27 0.43
CA THR A 29 2.53 -5.33 -0.71
C THR A 29 1.12 -4.79 -0.99
N PRO A 30 0.47 -4.09 -0.06
CA PRO A 30 -0.88 -3.63 -0.23
C PRO A 30 -0.96 -2.42 -1.18
N ASN A 31 -2.09 -2.27 -1.84
CA ASN A 31 -2.50 -0.98 -2.38
C ASN A 31 -3.15 -0.14 -1.26
N LEU A 32 -3.46 1.12 -1.55
CA LEU A 32 -4.01 2.02 -0.54
C LEU A 32 -5.35 1.56 0.04
N PRO A 33 -6.36 1.15 -0.76
CA PRO A 33 -7.62 0.61 -0.23
C PRO A 33 -7.43 -0.64 0.64
N GLU A 34 -6.51 -1.53 0.27
CA GLU A 34 -6.16 -2.72 1.07
C GLU A 34 -5.52 -2.33 2.40
N ALA A 35 -4.62 -1.37 2.38
CA ALA A 35 -3.98 -0.85 3.58
C ALA A 35 -5.00 -0.24 4.55
N GLN A 36 -5.92 0.58 4.05
CA GLN A 36 -7.00 1.17 4.83
C GLN A 36 -7.92 0.11 5.44
N LEU A 37 -8.26 -0.94 4.68
CA LEU A 37 -9.06 -2.04 5.18
C LEU A 37 -8.36 -2.76 6.34
N LEU A 38 -7.09 -3.11 6.18
CA LEU A 38 -6.31 -3.79 7.22
C LEU A 38 -6.20 -2.95 8.48
N LEU A 39 -5.92 -1.65 8.35
CA LEU A 39 -5.84 -0.73 9.49
C LEU A 39 -7.18 -0.59 10.20
N LYS A 40 -8.28 -0.47 9.47
CA LYS A 40 -9.63 -0.40 10.03
C LYS A 40 -9.97 -1.65 10.87
N HIS A 41 -9.65 -2.84 10.36
CA HIS A 41 -9.89 -4.10 11.08
C HIS A 41 -8.94 -4.32 12.27
N SER A 42 -7.76 -3.70 12.26
CA SER A 42 -6.84 -3.71 13.41
C SER A 42 -7.17 -2.69 14.49
N ASN A 43 -8.31 -1.99 14.39
CA ASN A 43 -8.71 -0.88 15.25
C ASN A 43 -7.68 0.29 15.28
N ALA A 44 -6.82 0.37 14.29
CA ALA A 44 -5.94 1.51 14.13
C ALA A 44 -6.69 2.69 13.52
N THR A 45 -6.41 3.90 14.01
CA THR A 45 -6.96 5.12 13.43
C THR A 45 -6.45 5.27 12.00
N CYS A 46 -7.36 5.28 11.04
CA CYS A 46 -7.04 5.43 9.63
C CYS A 46 -7.94 6.50 9.03
N GLU A 47 -7.37 7.65 8.73
CA GLU A 47 -8.01 8.70 7.94
C GLU A 47 -7.56 8.59 6.49
N ASP A 48 -8.32 9.19 5.58
CA ASP A 48 -7.94 9.26 4.19
C ASP A 48 -6.66 10.11 4.05
N PRO A 49 -5.59 9.56 3.47
CA PRO A 49 -4.32 10.28 3.38
C PRO A 49 -4.45 11.50 2.48
N GLN A 50 -3.99 12.63 2.97
CA GLN A 50 -3.96 13.90 2.25
C GLN A 50 -2.55 14.26 1.78
N THR A 51 -1.55 13.69 2.43
CA THR A 51 -0.13 13.97 2.18
C THR A 51 0.67 12.68 2.04
N VAL A 52 1.87 12.80 1.50
CA VAL A 52 2.85 11.71 1.47
C VAL A 52 3.20 11.22 2.89
N ASP A 53 3.28 12.13 3.86
CA ASP A 53 3.57 11.78 5.24
C ASP A 53 2.49 10.89 5.87
N ASP A 54 1.23 11.07 5.46
CA ASP A 54 0.14 10.21 5.92
C ASP A 54 0.30 8.79 5.36
N ILE A 55 0.71 8.67 4.09
CA ILE A 55 1.00 7.37 3.46
C ILE A 55 2.18 6.67 4.16
N VAL A 56 3.21 7.42 4.52
CA VAL A 56 4.36 6.90 5.29
C VAL A 56 3.90 6.39 6.66
N LYS A 57 3.09 7.15 7.39
CA LYS A 57 2.53 6.73 8.69
C LYS A 57 1.68 5.47 8.56
N MET A 58 0.88 5.36 7.49
CA MET A 58 0.09 4.15 7.22
C MET A 58 0.99 2.93 7.03
N ALA A 59 2.05 3.04 6.22
CA ALA A 59 3.00 1.96 6.00
C ALA A 59 3.70 1.52 7.31
N GLN A 60 4.10 2.47 8.14
CA GLN A 60 4.72 2.22 9.44
C GLN A 60 3.73 1.54 10.41
N THR A 61 2.46 1.94 10.40
CA THR A 61 1.44 1.32 11.24
C THR A 61 1.15 -0.12 10.81
N LEU A 62 1.08 -0.38 9.49
CA LEU A 62 0.95 -1.73 8.94
C LEU A 62 2.14 -2.62 9.30
N GLN A 63 3.36 -2.09 9.25
CA GLN A 63 4.56 -2.83 9.61
C GLN A 63 4.52 -3.29 11.07
N LYS A 64 3.98 -2.48 11.98
CA LYS A 64 3.81 -2.84 13.40
C LYS A 64 2.79 -3.98 13.63
N LEU A 65 1.95 -4.31 12.66
CA LEU A 65 1.01 -5.43 12.74
C LEU A 65 1.68 -6.80 12.52
N GLY A 66 2.97 -6.83 12.19
CA GLY A 66 3.75 -8.07 12.14
C GLY A 66 4.66 -8.26 10.94
N PRO A 67 4.36 -7.75 9.73
CA PRO A 67 5.24 -7.95 8.59
C PRO A 67 6.63 -7.36 8.82
N LYS A 68 7.65 -8.05 8.35
CA LYS A 68 9.03 -7.53 8.42
C LYS A 68 9.22 -6.30 7.54
N TYR A 69 8.59 -6.31 6.36
CA TYR A 69 8.58 -5.19 5.41
C TYR A 69 7.18 -4.92 4.90
N VAL A 70 6.89 -3.66 4.62
CA VAL A 70 5.65 -3.23 3.96
C VAL A 70 6.01 -2.37 2.75
N LEU A 71 5.56 -2.78 1.56
CA LEU A 71 5.61 -1.96 0.36
C LEU A 71 4.20 -1.43 0.07
N LEU A 72 3.88 -0.25 0.56
CA LEU A 72 2.60 0.41 0.29
C LEU A 72 2.62 1.05 -1.08
N LYS A 73 1.73 0.59 -1.97
CA LYS A 73 1.61 1.07 -3.34
C LYS A 73 0.63 2.24 -3.40
N GLY A 74 1.13 3.42 -3.76
CA GLY A 74 0.34 4.65 -3.88
C GLY A 74 -0.17 4.96 -5.29
N GLY A 75 -0.12 4.00 -6.23
CA GLY A 75 -0.41 4.21 -7.65
C GLY A 75 -1.84 4.66 -8.00
N HIS A 76 -2.75 4.68 -7.04
CA HIS A 76 -4.12 5.18 -7.23
C HIS A 76 -4.34 6.60 -6.68
N LEU A 77 -3.34 7.17 -6.03
CA LEU A 77 -3.40 8.55 -5.55
C LEU A 77 -2.75 9.48 -6.58
N PRO A 78 -3.50 10.41 -7.14
CA PRO A 78 -2.89 11.49 -7.89
C PRO A 78 -2.15 12.39 -6.92
N LEU A 79 -0.83 12.52 -7.10
CA LEU A 79 -0.03 13.47 -6.38
C LEU A 79 0.30 14.66 -7.29
N THR A 80 0.15 15.85 -6.75
CA THR A 80 0.64 17.07 -7.36
C THR A 80 2.17 17.12 -7.25
N LYS A 81 2.81 18.04 -7.98
CA LYS A 81 4.25 18.32 -7.84
C LYS A 81 4.65 18.74 -6.41
N ASP A 82 3.69 19.25 -5.65
CA ASP A 82 3.89 19.69 -4.25
C ASP A 82 3.66 18.53 -3.23
N ARG A 83 3.55 17.28 -3.70
CA ARG A 83 3.34 16.08 -2.87
C ARG A 83 2.04 16.07 -2.07
N LEU A 84 1.03 16.77 -2.55
CA LEU A 84 -0.32 16.76 -2.00
C LEU A 84 -1.20 15.83 -2.83
N VAL A 85 -2.12 15.15 -2.15
CA VAL A 85 -3.12 14.32 -2.82
C VAL A 85 -4.09 15.25 -3.57
N SER A 86 -4.21 15.04 -4.89
CA SER A 86 -5.18 15.78 -5.71
C SER A 86 -6.38 14.90 -6.03
N THR A 87 -7.55 15.52 -6.07
CA THR A 87 -8.80 14.87 -6.51
C THR A 87 -8.97 14.92 -8.02
N GLU A 88 -8.16 15.72 -8.74
CA GLU A 88 -8.27 15.91 -10.18
C GLU A 88 -7.30 15.02 -10.96
N GLU A 89 -7.82 14.37 -11.99
CA GLU A 89 -7.03 13.47 -12.85
C GLU A 89 -5.95 14.20 -13.66
N ALA A 90 -6.18 15.49 -13.96
CA ALA A 90 -5.23 16.33 -14.68
C ALA A 90 -3.93 16.59 -13.90
N ASP A 91 -3.98 16.51 -12.57
CA ASP A 91 -2.86 16.77 -11.67
C ASP A 91 -2.04 15.51 -11.33
N ARG A 92 -2.35 14.38 -11.97
CA ARG A 92 -1.62 13.12 -11.78
C ARG A 92 -0.27 13.17 -12.48
N HIS A 93 0.75 13.55 -11.76
CA HIS A 93 2.11 13.63 -12.29
C HIS A 93 3.03 12.53 -11.78
N MET A 94 2.76 12.01 -10.57
CA MET A 94 3.68 11.09 -9.89
C MET A 94 2.94 9.92 -9.25
N VAL A 95 3.61 8.78 -9.25
CA VAL A 95 3.26 7.60 -8.45
C VAL A 95 4.23 7.51 -7.29
N PHE A 96 3.70 7.24 -6.12
CA PHE A 96 4.45 7.18 -4.90
C PHE A 96 4.28 5.82 -4.24
N ASN A 97 5.39 5.15 -3.94
CA ASN A 97 5.40 3.91 -3.18
C ASN A 97 6.26 4.09 -1.93
N VAL A 98 5.85 3.48 -0.84
CA VAL A 98 6.59 3.54 0.43
C VAL A 98 7.01 2.14 0.82
N LEU A 99 8.32 1.91 0.93
CA LEU A 99 8.89 0.71 1.52
C LEU A 99 9.28 1.00 2.95
N CYS A 100 8.65 0.33 3.89
CA CYS A 100 8.92 0.43 5.32
C CYS A 100 9.46 -0.90 5.85
N GLY A 101 10.59 -0.86 6.53
CA GLY A 101 11.19 -1.96 7.29
C GLY A 101 11.39 -1.59 8.75
N GLU A 102 12.04 -2.47 9.53
CA GLU A 102 12.23 -2.27 10.97
C GLU A 102 12.94 -0.96 11.31
N ASP A 103 13.99 -0.61 10.54
CA ASP A 103 14.83 0.57 10.82
C ASP A 103 14.87 1.60 9.69
N GLN A 104 14.18 1.34 8.59
CA GLN A 104 14.27 2.18 7.39
C GLN A 104 12.91 2.38 6.75
N THR A 105 12.68 3.62 6.32
CA THR A 105 11.56 3.97 5.45
C THR A 105 12.11 4.63 4.19
N VAL A 106 11.83 4.05 3.04
CA VAL A 106 12.26 4.54 1.73
C VAL A 106 11.03 4.90 0.92
N THR A 107 11.06 6.07 0.32
CA THR A 107 10.03 6.55 -0.58
C THR A 107 10.52 6.42 -2.02
N LEU A 108 9.71 5.79 -2.88
CA LEU A 108 10.00 5.58 -4.27
C LEU A 108 9.02 6.41 -5.11
N GLU A 109 9.57 7.34 -5.86
CA GLU A 109 8.81 8.22 -6.75
C GLU A 109 9.02 7.78 -8.21
N SER A 110 7.97 7.76 -8.99
CA SER A 110 8.03 7.53 -10.44
C SER A 110 6.98 8.36 -11.17
N ASP A 111 7.23 8.62 -12.45
CA ASP A 111 6.27 9.32 -13.28
C ASP A 111 5.00 8.49 -13.46
N TYR A 112 3.86 9.16 -13.48
CA TYR A 112 2.59 8.51 -13.74
C TYR A 112 2.47 8.17 -15.24
N LEU A 113 2.36 6.88 -15.54
CA LEU A 113 2.12 6.39 -16.89
C LEU A 113 0.66 5.97 -17.05
N ARG A 114 -0.06 6.59 -17.99
CA ARG A 114 -1.41 6.14 -18.35
C ARG A 114 -1.32 4.79 -19.06
N SER A 115 -1.88 3.76 -18.44
CA SER A 115 -2.02 2.43 -19.05
C SER A 115 -3.39 1.86 -18.77
N LYS A 116 -3.98 1.21 -19.78
CA LYS A 116 -5.20 0.43 -19.64
C LYS A 116 -4.94 -1.01 -19.19
N ASN A 117 -3.68 -1.47 -19.30
CA ASN A 117 -3.28 -2.84 -19.04
C ASN A 117 -2.59 -2.96 -17.68
N THR A 118 -3.33 -2.71 -16.60
CA THR A 118 -2.80 -2.72 -15.23
C THR A 118 -3.16 -3.98 -14.44
N HIS A 119 -3.93 -4.90 -15.04
CA HIS A 119 -4.31 -6.15 -14.37
C HIS A 119 -3.09 -7.04 -14.13
N GLY A 120 -2.94 -7.55 -12.90
CA GLY A 120 -1.84 -8.44 -12.51
C GLY A 120 -0.51 -7.75 -12.17
N THR A 121 -0.38 -6.43 -12.32
CA THR A 121 0.87 -5.69 -12.05
C THR A 121 1.29 -5.80 -10.58
N GLY A 122 0.35 -5.80 -9.64
CA GLY A 122 0.62 -5.98 -8.22
C GLY A 122 1.18 -7.37 -7.89
N CYS A 123 0.63 -8.42 -8.50
CA CYS A 123 1.11 -9.79 -8.33
C CYS A 123 2.52 -9.95 -8.93
N SER A 124 2.77 -9.38 -10.10
CA SER A 124 4.09 -9.40 -10.73
C SER A 124 5.14 -8.69 -9.88
N LEU A 125 4.80 -7.55 -9.30
CA LEU A 125 5.67 -6.81 -8.38
C LEU A 125 5.99 -7.63 -7.13
N ALA A 126 5.00 -8.27 -6.52
CA ALA A 126 5.18 -9.11 -5.35
C ALA A 126 6.10 -10.32 -5.63
N CYS A 127 5.91 -10.97 -6.79
CA CYS A 127 6.79 -12.05 -7.24
C CYS A 127 8.23 -11.56 -7.47
N TRP A 128 8.41 -10.41 -8.10
CA TRP A 128 9.73 -9.84 -8.34
C TRP A 128 10.47 -9.55 -7.03
N TYR A 129 9.79 -8.95 -6.06
CA TYR A 129 10.36 -8.71 -4.72
C TYR A 129 10.76 -10.01 -4.03
N ARG A 130 9.91 -11.05 -4.10
CA ARG A 130 10.22 -12.36 -3.50
C ARG A 130 11.50 -12.98 -4.08
N LEU A 131 11.74 -12.80 -5.38
CA LEU A 131 12.89 -13.35 -6.08
C LEU A 131 14.17 -12.53 -5.86
N ASN A 132 14.07 -11.24 -5.58
CA ASN A 132 15.20 -10.31 -5.51
C ASN A 132 15.41 -9.69 -4.11
N ALA A 133 14.62 -10.07 -3.13
CA ALA A 133 14.84 -9.63 -1.75
C ALA A 133 16.13 -10.29 -1.20
N PRO A 134 16.95 -9.52 -0.46
CA PRO A 134 18.16 -10.03 0.16
C PRO A 134 17.88 -11.08 1.23
#